data_3e9c94824fd5c9657694af2a42661eb7
#
_entry.id   3e9c94824fd5c9657694af2a42661eb7
#
_cell.length_a   1.000
_cell.length_b   1.000
_cell.length_c   1.000
_cell.angle_alpha   90.00
_cell.angle_beta   90.00
_cell.angle_gamma   90.00
#
_symmetry.space_group_name_H-M   'P 1'
#
loop_
_entity.id
_entity.type
_entity.pdbx_description
1 polymer ?
#
loop_
_entity_poly.entity_id
_entity_poly.type
_entity_poly.pdbx_seq_one_letter_code
_entity_poly.pdbx_strand_id
1 'polypeptide(L)'
;MSQLELALRAGTTQRHVSFIEGGRSLPGRAMVVRLAESLEVPLRERNALLLAAGFAPAYSETPYAELEPVREALGSVLRGHMPYPAVIVDRHGDLVDANPAFHAIVAGGEVVTSVPRLLLGPLAPRILNYPEWAWHVIDRLRENALQNPDERLAALVEELTALAGERPRETSLGFAVPLRLRCGEHVLQLLTTLAHFGTAVDVTVAELRLEAFLPGDTATAELLGSLALPA
;
A
#
# COMPACT_ATOMS: atom_id res chain seq x y z
N MET A 1 -17.75 -16.22 3.50
CA MET A 1 -17.52 -17.54 2.86
C MET A 1 -18.14 -18.63 3.73
N SER A 2 -18.84 -19.61 3.18
CA SER A 2 -19.37 -20.75 3.92
C SER A 2 -18.31 -21.85 4.10
N GLN A 3 -18.51 -22.75 5.11
CA GLN A 3 -17.63 -23.92 5.29
C GLN A 3 -17.56 -24.81 4.05
N LEU A 4 -18.68 -24.95 3.33
CA LEU A 4 -18.73 -25.73 2.08
C LEU A 4 -17.90 -25.08 0.98
N GLU A 5 -18.03 -23.78 0.82
CA GLU A 5 -17.26 -23.03 -0.20
C GLU A 5 -15.76 -23.06 0.12
N LEU A 6 -15.38 -22.84 1.38
CA LEU A 6 -13.98 -22.94 1.82
C LEU A 6 -13.43 -24.35 1.58
N ALA A 7 -14.21 -25.38 1.90
CA ALA A 7 -13.81 -26.78 1.69
C ALA A 7 -13.54 -27.08 0.20
N LEU A 8 -14.41 -26.59 -0.69
CA LEU A 8 -14.23 -26.76 -2.14
C LEU A 8 -12.96 -26.07 -2.64
N ARG A 9 -12.72 -24.82 -2.23
CA ARG A 9 -11.49 -24.07 -2.61
C ARG A 9 -10.22 -24.72 -2.07
N ALA A 10 -10.25 -25.18 -0.80
CA ALA A 10 -9.09 -25.79 -0.16
C ALA A 10 -8.88 -27.28 -0.51
N GLY A 11 -9.70 -27.87 -1.39
CA GLY A 11 -9.61 -29.27 -1.79
C GLY A 11 -9.80 -30.23 -0.62
N THR A 12 -10.81 -29.97 0.25
CA THR A 12 -11.13 -30.79 1.43
C THR A 12 -12.65 -30.97 1.56
N THR A 13 -13.13 -31.51 2.69
CA THR A 13 -14.57 -31.70 2.95
C THR A 13 -15.10 -30.67 3.94
N GLN A 14 -16.37 -30.30 3.82
CA GLN A 14 -17.05 -29.42 4.78
C GLN A 14 -16.94 -29.95 6.21
N ARG A 15 -17.06 -31.28 6.40
CA ARG A 15 -16.92 -31.93 7.69
C ARG A 15 -15.53 -31.70 8.30
N HIS A 16 -14.47 -31.76 7.48
CA HIS A 16 -13.11 -31.53 7.93
C HIS A 16 -12.92 -30.07 8.37
N VAL A 17 -13.39 -29.10 7.57
CA VAL A 17 -13.38 -27.66 7.96
C VAL A 17 -14.12 -27.46 9.27
N SER A 18 -15.33 -28.01 9.41
CA SER A 18 -16.14 -27.93 10.66
C SER A 18 -15.43 -28.55 11.87
N PHE A 19 -14.65 -29.61 11.68
CA PHE A 19 -13.89 -30.25 12.76
C PHE A 19 -12.68 -29.43 13.17
N ILE A 20 -12.01 -28.78 12.21
CA ILE A 20 -10.90 -27.83 12.49
C ILE A 20 -11.43 -26.64 13.28
N GLU A 21 -12.49 -25.98 12.83
CA GLU A 21 -13.11 -24.83 13.50
C GLU A 21 -13.64 -25.19 14.89
N GLY A 22 -14.16 -26.39 15.04
CA GLY A 22 -14.64 -26.90 16.34
C GLY A 22 -13.55 -27.48 17.26
N GLY A 23 -12.27 -27.39 16.87
CA GLY A 23 -11.13 -27.90 17.64
C GLY A 23 -11.08 -29.44 17.76
N ARG A 24 -11.86 -30.17 16.94
CA ARG A 24 -11.92 -31.64 16.96
C ARG A 24 -10.88 -32.30 16.07
N SER A 25 -10.22 -31.52 15.22
CA SER A 25 -9.13 -31.97 14.35
C SER A 25 -8.09 -30.88 14.26
N LEU A 26 -6.81 -31.25 14.38
CA LEU A 26 -5.70 -30.35 14.14
C LEU A 26 -5.30 -30.45 12.66
N PRO A 27 -5.25 -29.31 11.91
CA PRO A 27 -4.84 -29.33 10.52
C PRO A 27 -3.34 -29.58 10.40
N GLY A 28 -2.93 -30.44 9.44
CA GLY A 28 -1.51 -30.54 9.06
C GLY A 28 -1.04 -29.29 8.30
N ARG A 29 0.29 -29.09 8.22
CA ARG A 29 0.94 -27.93 7.58
C ARG A 29 0.35 -27.60 6.20
N ALA A 30 0.20 -28.60 5.32
CA ALA A 30 -0.36 -28.40 3.98
C ALA A 30 -1.82 -27.96 4.00
N MET A 31 -2.59 -28.34 5.02
CA MET A 31 -3.99 -27.92 5.17
C MET A 31 -4.06 -26.46 5.64
N VAL A 32 -3.20 -26.06 6.59
CA VAL A 32 -3.12 -24.64 7.03
C VAL A 32 -2.80 -23.74 5.82
N VAL A 33 -1.81 -24.09 5.00
CA VAL A 33 -1.46 -23.33 3.80
C VAL A 33 -2.65 -23.24 2.83
N ARG A 34 -3.29 -24.36 2.46
CA ARG A 34 -4.43 -24.36 1.53
C ARG A 34 -5.63 -23.54 2.04
N LEU A 35 -5.93 -23.64 3.33
CA LEU A 35 -7.01 -22.85 3.92
C LEU A 35 -6.68 -21.35 3.87
N ALA A 36 -5.45 -20.98 4.24
CA ALA A 36 -5.00 -19.59 4.20
C ALA A 36 -4.98 -19.01 2.78
N GLU A 37 -4.57 -19.82 1.79
CA GLU A 37 -4.63 -19.46 0.35
C GLU A 37 -6.06 -19.27 -0.13
N SER A 38 -6.96 -20.20 0.24
CA SER A 38 -8.38 -20.14 -0.13
C SER A 38 -9.12 -18.94 0.48
N LEU A 39 -8.62 -18.43 1.61
CA LEU A 39 -9.10 -17.25 2.30
C LEU A 39 -8.37 -15.96 1.87
N GLU A 40 -7.44 -16.06 0.93
CA GLU A 40 -6.62 -14.94 0.43
C GLU A 40 -5.86 -14.22 1.55
N VAL A 41 -5.50 -14.95 2.61
CA VAL A 41 -4.75 -14.40 3.75
C VAL A 41 -3.37 -13.92 3.28
N PRO A 42 -2.92 -12.71 3.67
CA PRO A 42 -1.59 -12.20 3.34
C PRO A 42 -0.46 -13.10 3.84
N LEU A 43 0.73 -13.06 3.20
CA LEU A 43 1.83 -14.01 3.47
C LEU A 43 2.31 -13.96 4.92
N ARG A 44 2.38 -12.78 5.53
CA ARG A 44 2.77 -12.59 6.94
C ARG A 44 1.82 -13.32 7.87
N GLU A 45 0.53 -13.15 7.67
CA GLU A 45 -0.52 -13.78 8.46
C GLU A 45 -0.56 -15.28 8.22
N ARG A 46 -0.23 -15.77 7.00
CA ARG A 46 -0.06 -17.21 6.73
C ARG A 46 1.07 -17.78 7.58
N ASN A 47 2.20 -17.07 7.71
CA ASN A 47 3.28 -17.45 8.61
C ASN A 47 2.84 -17.48 10.07
N ALA A 48 2.06 -16.48 10.51
CA ALA A 48 1.48 -16.46 11.85
C ALA A 48 0.53 -17.63 12.11
N LEU A 49 -0.32 -17.99 11.16
CA LEU A 49 -1.18 -19.16 11.25
C LEU A 49 -0.39 -20.46 11.33
N LEU A 50 0.70 -20.60 10.56
CA LEU A 50 1.60 -21.75 10.63
C LEU A 50 2.25 -21.85 12.00
N LEU A 51 2.78 -20.76 12.54
CA LEU A 51 3.36 -20.71 13.88
C LEU A 51 2.35 -21.09 14.96
N ALA A 52 1.13 -20.54 14.90
CA ALA A 52 0.05 -20.86 15.82
C ALA A 52 -0.36 -22.34 15.77
N ALA A 53 -0.24 -22.97 14.59
CA ALA A 53 -0.47 -24.41 14.40
C ALA A 53 0.74 -25.29 14.76
N GLY A 54 1.84 -24.72 15.24
CA GLY A 54 3.06 -25.44 15.65
C GLY A 54 4.00 -25.79 14.48
N PHE A 55 3.89 -25.11 13.33
CA PHE A 55 4.74 -25.30 12.16
C PHE A 55 5.69 -24.12 11.94
N ALA A 56 6.84 -24.40 11.32
CA ALA A 56 7.75 -23.35 10.87
C ALA A 56 7.10 -22.49 9.76
N PRO A 57 7.44 -21.20 9.66
CA PRO A 57 7.02 -20.32 8.56
C PRO A 57 7.32 -20.94 7.19
N ALA A 58 6.46 -20.66 6.20
CA ALA A 58 6.60 -21.14 4.83
C ALA A 58 7.17 -20.09 3.89
N TYR A 59 6.97 -18.82 4.20
CA TYR A 59 7.32 -17.69 3.36
C TYR A 59 8.47 -16.92 4.00
N SER A 60 9.53 -16.66 3.22
CA SER A 60 10.66 -15.87 3.67
C SER A 60 10.24 -14.43 3.93
N GLU A 61 10.92 -13.78 4.86
CA GLU A 61 10.85 -12.35 5.10
C GLU A 61 12.28 -11.80 4.98
N THR A 62 12.67 -11.47 3.74
CA THR A 62 14.04 -11.06 3.43
C THR A 62 14.14 -9.54 3.55
N PRO A 63 15.11 -9.00 4.28
CA PRO A 63 15.35 -7.56 4.33
C PRO A 63 15.48 -6.97 2.90
N TYR A 64 14.81 -5.85 2.64
CA TYR A 64 14.82 -5.22 1.29
C TYR A 64 16.24 -4.98 0.77
N ALA A 65 17.19 -4.64 1.65
CA ALA A 65 18.58 -4.43 1.29
C ALA A 65 19.28 -5.66 0.69
N GLU A 66 18.77 -6.86 0.98
CA GLU A 66 19.32 -8.15 0.50
C GLU A 66 18.62 -8.65 -0.77
N LEU A 67 17.56 -7.96 -1.22
CA LEU A 67 16.75 -8.32 -2.39
C LEU A 67 17.24 -7.62 -3.67
N GLU A 68 18.53 -7.77 -4.03
CA GLU A 68 19.14 -7.08 -5.20
C GLU A 68 18.33 -7.23 -6.50
N PRO A 69 17.91 -8.45 -6.94
CA PRO A 69 17.13 -8.59 -8.17
C PRO A 69 15.78 -7.88 -8.12
N VAL A 70 15.17 -7.81 -6.93
CA VAL A 70 13.90 -7.11 -6.74
C VAL A 70 14.12 -5.60 -6.83
N ARG A 71 15.18 -5.08 -6.22
CA ARG A 71 15.53 -3.65 -6.28
C ARG A 71 15.77 -3.18 -7.71
N GLU A 72 16.51 -3.96 -8.52
CA GLU A 72 16.73 -3.66 -9.94
C GLU A 72 15.42 -3.62 -10.73
N ALA A 73 14.54 -4.61 -10.52
CA ALA A 73 13.23 -4.67 -11.17
C ALA A 73 12.36 -3.48 -10.77
N LEU A 74 12.30 -3.14 -9.47
CA LEU A 74 11.53 -2.00 -8.96
C LEU A 74 12.08 -0.66 -9.48
N GLY A 75 13.41 -0.50 -9.54
CA GLY A 75 14.05 0.66 -10.16
C GLY A 75 13.66 0.81 -11.64
N SER A 76 13.53 -0.30 -12.38
CA SER A 76 13.07 -0.28 -13.77
C SER A 76 11.60 0.12 -13.88
N VAL A 77 10.74 -0.36 -12.96
CA VAL A 77 9.33 0.04 -12.88
C VAL A 77 9.23 1.54 -12.59
N LEU A 78 9.98 2.06 -11.61
CA LEU A 78 9.98 3.48 -11.27
C LEU A 78 10.45 4.36 -12.44
N ARG A 79 11.51 3.97 -13.16
CA ARG A 79 11.96 4.67 -14.37
C ARG A 79 10.89 4.65 -15.47
N GLY A 80 10.17 3.54 -15.62
CA GLY A 80 9.07 3.41 -16.59
C GLY A 80 7.90 4.36 -16.35
N HIS A 81 7.77 4.95 -15.15
CA HIS A 81 6.75 5.94 -14.83
C HIS A 81 7.15 7.37 -15.18
N MET A 82 8.43 7.62 -15.50
CA MET A 82 8.84 8.98 -15.91
C MET A 82 8.01 9.49 -17.10
N PRO A 83 7.59 10.77 -17.11
CA PRO A 83 7.93 11.85 -16.20
C PRO A 83 6.98 11.97 -14.98
N TYR A 84 6.14 10.98 -14.70
CA TYR A 84 5.16 11.02 -13.62
C TYR A 84 5.79 10.59 -12.30
N PRO A 85 5.51 11.31 -11.17
CA PRO A 85 6.02 10.92 -9.87
C PRO A 85 5.55 9.52 -9.48
N ALA A 86 6.47 8.69 -9.00
CA ALA A 86 6.17 7.35 -8.53
C ALA A 86 7.10 6.94 -7.38
N VAL A 87 6.55 6.19 -6.42
CA VAL A 87 7.25 5.70 -5.25
C VAL A 87 6.93 4.23 -4.98
N ILE A 88 7.87 3.54 -4.35
CA ILE A 88 7.63 2.26 -3.69
C ILE A 88 7.60 2.53 -2.20
N VAL A 89 6.54 2.07 -1.55
CA VAL A 89 6.37 2.15 -0.09
C VAL A 89 6.14 0.78 0.50
N ASP A 90 6.49 0.63 1.77
CA ASP A 90 6.16 -0.55 2.54
C ASP A 90 4.70 -0.52 3.03
N ARG A 91 4.31 -1.53 3.83
CA ARG A 91 2.96 -1.66 4.39
C ARG A 91 2.54 -0.48 5.31
N HIS A 92 3.49 0.25 5.89
CA HIS A 92 3.25 1.42 6.75
C HIS A 92 3.28 2.75 5.98
N GLY A 93 3.61 2.71 4.68
CA GLY A 93 3.81 3.90 3.86
C GLY A 93 5.19 4.54 4.02
N ASP A 94 6.14 3.81 4.62
CA ASP A 94 7.52 4.28 4.64
C ASP A 94 8.13 4.16 3.24
N LEU A 95 8.93 5.16 2.88
CA LEU A 95 9.56 5.24 1.58
C LEU A 95 10.66 4.17 1.44
N VAL A 96 10.52 3.31 0.45
CA VAL A 96 11.51 2.30 0.07
C VAL A 96 12.36 2.78 -1.09
N ASP A 97 11.72 3.31 -2.14
CA ASP A 97 12.40 3.87 -3.31
C ASP A 97 11.47 4.85 -4.05
N ALA A 98 12.02 5.76 -4.87
CA ALA A 98 11.26 6.72 -5.64
C ALA A 98 11.98 7.13 -6.92
N ASN A 99 11.21 7.56 -7.92
CA ASN A 99 11.81 8.13 -9.12
C ASN A 99 12.17 9.62 -8.95
N PRO A 100 13.04 10.18 -9.83
CA PRO A 100 13.44 11.58 -9.77
C PRO A 100 12.26 12.56 -9.82
N ALA A 101 11.18 12.22 -10.54
CA ALA A 101 10.00 13.05 -10.62
C ALA A 101 9.30 13.22 -9.26
N PHE A 102 9.24 12.16 -8.45
CA PHE A 102 8.70 12.27 -7.10
C PHE A 102 9.53 13.23 -6.22
N HIS A 103 10.85 13.07 -6.24
CA HIS A 103 11.74 13.94 -5.46
C HIS A 103 11.63 15.41 -5.86
N ALA A 104 11.59 15.69 -7.16
CA ALA A 104 11.53 17.07 -7.67
C ALA A 104 10.16 17.72 -7.45
N ILE A 105 9.07 17.00 -7.69
CA ILE A 105 7.72 17.57 -7.78
C ILE A 105 6.96 17.43 -6.46
N VAL A 106 6.92 16.22 -5.90
CA VAL A 106 6.15 15.93 -4.70
C VAL A 106 6.97 16.24 -3.45
N ALA A 107 8.15 15.66 -3.30
CA ALA A 107 8.98 15.91 -2.12
C ALA A 107 9.44 17.37 -2.05
N GLY A 108 9.76 18.03 -3.20
CA GLY A 108 10.12 19.43 -3.22
C GLY A 108 11.41 19.75 -2.46
N GLY A 109 12.33 18.77 -2.36
CA GLY A 109 13.60 18.89 -1.62
C GLY A 109 13.55 18.40 -0.17
N GLU A 110 12.38 18.00 0.33
CA GLU A 110 12.26 17.39 1.67
C GLU A 110 12.88 16.00 1.74
N VAL A 111 13.44 15.66 2.89
CA VAL A 111 13.89 14.30 3.18
C VAL A 111 12.68 13.44 3.55
N VAL A 112 12.37 12.47 2.71
CA VAL A 112 11.17 11.63 2.85
C VAL A 112 11.53 10.31 3.51
N THR A 113 10.94 10.02 4.66
CA THR A 113 11.00 8.71 5.30
C THR A 113 9.64 8.01 5.26
N SER A 114 8.54 8.77 5.23
CA SER A 114 7.17 8.27 5.18
C SER A 114 6.35 9.18 4.27
N VAL A 115 5.71 8.58 3.27
CA VAL A 115 4.90 9.31 2.28
C VAL A 115 3.65 9.92 2.93
N PRO A 116 2.88 9.22 3.77
CA PRO A 116 1.75 9.84 4.46
C PRO A 116 2.15 11.02 5.36
N ARG A 117 3.26 10.92 6.10
CA ARG A 117 3.76 12.04 6.92
C ARG A 117 4.21 13.23 6.09
N LEU A 118 4.86 12.99 4.94
CA LEU A 118 5.22 14.05 4.01
C LEU A 118 3.96 14.80 3.53
N LEU A 119 2.96 14.06 3.05
CA LEU A 119 1.75 14.61 2.44
C LEU A 119 0.90 15.40 3.44
N LEU A 120 0.74 14.91 4.67
CA LEU A 120 -0.10 15.55 5.68
C LEU A 120 0.66 16.54 6.58
N GLY A 121 1.99 16.57 6.50
CA GLY A 121 2.87 17.45 7.26
C GLY A 121 3.52 18.53 6.37
N PRO A 122 4.80 18.37 6.01
CA PRO A 122 5.56 19.43 5.29
C PRO A 122 4.91 19.84 3.97
N LEU A 123 4.24 18.93 3.27
CA LEU A 123 3.62 19.23 1.98
C LEU A 123 2.23 19.89 2.11
N ALA A 124 1.60 19.82 3.27
CA ALA A 124 0.24 20.32 3.50
C ALA A 124 -0.01 21.74 2.96
N PRO A 125 0.90 22.74 3.16
CA PRO A 125 0.70 24.11 2.64
C PRO A 125 0.65 24.21 1.11
N ARG A 126 1.15 23.20 0.40
CA ARG A 126 1.14 23.14 -1.07
C ARG A 126 -0.09 22.40 -1.62
N ILE A 127 -0.86 21.71 -0.77
CA ILE A 127 -2.05 20.96 -1.18
C ILE A 127 -3.28 21.88 -1.09
N LEU A 128 -3.85 22.24 -2.24
CA LEU A 128 -4.95 23.20 -2.33
C LEU A 128 -6.28 22.64 -1.82
N ASN A 129 -6.49 21.34 -1.92
CA ASN A 129 -7.65 20.64 -1.38
C ASN A 129 -7.27 19.80 -0.15
N TYR A 130 -6.40 20.35 0.72
CA TYR A 130 -5.82 19.61 1.84
C TYR A 130 -6.84 18.87 2.72
N PRO A 131 -7.94 19.47 3.21
CA PRO A 131 -8.87 18.76 4.08
C PRO A 131 -9.48 17.52 3.42
N GLU A 132 -9.88 17.64 2.16
CA GLU A 132 -10.47 16.54 1.38
C GLU A 132 -9.44 15.43 1.14
N TRP A 133 -8.24 15.82 0.69
CA TRP A 133 -7.15 14.90 0.40
C TRP A 133 -6.63 14.19 1.67
N ALA A 134 -6.42 14.93 2.76
CA ALA A 134 -5.94 14.38 4.02
C ALA A 134 -6.88 13.28 4.54
N TRP A 135 -8.19 13.54 4.56
CA TRP A 135 -9.16 12.56 5.00
C TRP A 135 -9.27 11.35 4.06
N HIS A 136 -9.11 11.56 2.76
CA HIS A 136 -9.02 10.44 1.80
C HIS A 136 -7.82 9.53 2.11
N VAL A 137 -6.64 10.07 2.39
CA VAL A 137 -5.45 9.29 2.77
C VAL A 137 -5.67 8.57 4.10
N ILE A 138 -6.22 9.25 5.11
CA ILE A 138 -6.50 8.68 6.43
C ILE A 138 -7.51 7.54 6.34
N ASP A 139 -8.60 7.70 5.60
CA ASP A 139 -9.61 6.66 5.45
C ASP A 139 -9.03 5.41 4.79
N ARG A 140 -8.18 5.57 3.78
CA ARG A 140 -7.44 4.46 3.13
C ARG A 140 -6.51 3.73 4.12
N LEU A 141 -5.79 4.47 4.97
CA LEU A 141 -4.92 3.88 5.98
C LEU A 141 -5.73 3.16 7.08
N ARG A 142 -6.87 3.71 7.48
CA ARG A 142 -7.80 3.06 8.42
C ARG A 142 -8.34 1.75 7.88
N GLU A 143 -8.74 1.74 6.62
CA GLU A 143 -9.24 0.54 5.96
C GLU A 143 -8.15 -0.54 5.91
N ASN A 144 -6.91 -0.17 5.60
CA ASN A 144 -5.76 -1.06 5.66
C ASN A 144 -5.52 -1.58 7.09
N ALA A 145 -5.58 -0.72 8.10
CA ALA A 145 -5.41 -1.11 9.51
C ALA A 145 -6.51 -2.06 10.01
N LEU A 146 -7.72 -1.94 9.48
CA LEU A 146 -8.83 -2.86 9.80
C LEU A 146 -8.64 -4.24 9.15
N GLN A 147 -8.10 -4.27 7.94
CA GLN A 147 -7.83 -5.52 7.22
C GLN A 147 -6.59 -6.25 7.76
N ASN A 148 -5.58 -5.48 8.17
CA ASN A 148 -4.29 -5.97 8.66
C ASN A 148 -3.94 -5.27 9.98
N PRO A 149 -4.46 -5.75 11.12
CA PRO A 149 -4.23 -5.12 12.42
C PRO A 149 -2.75 -5.00 12.75
N ASP A 150 -2.29 -3.75 12.95
CA ASP A 150 -0.90 -3.41 13.21
C ASP A 150 -0.85 -2.16 14.09
N GLU A 151 -0.19 -2.25 15.24
CA GLU A 151 -0.10 -1.14 16.22
C GLU A 151 0.60 0.09 15.64
N ARG A 152 1.62 -0.10 14.80
CA ARG A 152 2.35 1.00 14.16
C ARG A 152 1.47 1.73 13.14
N LEU A 153 0.67 0.99 12.36
CA LEU A 153 -0.26 1.57 11.43
C LEU A 153 -1.41 2.30 12.15
N ALA A 154 -1.92 1.74 13.24
CA ALA A 154 -2.93 2.40 14.08
C ALA A 154 -2.40 3.71 14.68
N ALA A 155 -1.19 3.72 15.22
CA ALA A 155 -0.54 4.92 15.75
C ALA A 155 -0.32 5.99 14.65
N LEU A 156 0.06 5.57 13.43
CA LEU A 156 0.18 6.48 12.29
C LEU A 156 -1.17 7.12 11.94
N VAL A 157 -2.25 6.36 11.92
CA VAL A 157 -3.59 6.87 11.65
C VAL A 157 -4.04 7.90 12.70
N GLU A 158 -3.73 7.67 13.98
CA GLU A 158 -4.01 8.63 15.06
C GLU A 158 -3.21 9.92 14.87
N GLU A 159 -1.90 9.81 14.63
CA GLU A 159 -1.00 10.94 14.36
C GLU A 159 -1.52 11.79 13.19
N LEU A 160 -1.83 11.17 12.05
CA LEU A 160 -2.29 11.86 10.86
C LEU A 160 -3.69 12.48 11.03
N THR A 161 -4.55 11.83 11.82
CA THR A 161 -5.88 12.35 12.15
C THR A 161 -5.77 13.64 12.95
N ALA A 162 -4.82 13.74 13.87
CA ALA A 162 -4.55 14.98 14.63
C ALA A 162 -4.06 16.12 13.73
N LEU A 163 -3.29 15.81 12.67
CA LEU A 163 -2.80 16.80 11.70
C LEU A 163 -3.87 17.27 10.71
N ALA A 164 -4.80 16.40 10.34
CA ALA A 164 -5.77 16.68 9.27
C ALA A 164 -6.83 17.73 9.64
N GLY A 165 -7.07 17.97 10.95
CA GLY A 165 -8.12 18.86 11.42
C GLY A 165 -9.54 18.30 11.23
N GLU A 166 -10.53 19.19 11.15
CA GLU A 166 -11.92 18.78 11.02
C GLU A 166 -12.20 18.10 9.67
N ARG A 167 -13.00 17.01 9.74
CA ARG A 167 -13.42 16.29 8.54
C ARG A 167 -14.41 17.14 7.73
N PRO A 168 -14.20 17.29 6.39
CA PRO A 168 -15.15 17.99 5.52
C PRO A 168 -16.53 17.34 5.57
N ARG A 169 -17.59 18.16 5.60
CA ARG A 169 -18.98 17.66 5.60
C ARG A 169 -19.40 17.06 4.27
N GLU A 170 -18.82 17.55 3.18
CA GLU A 170 -19.03 17.05 1.83
C GLU A 170 -17.73 16.40 1.34
N THR A 171 -17.77 15.11 1.07
CA THR A 171 -16.73 14.41 0.33
C THR A 171 -17.13 14.37 -1.13
N SER A 172 -16.18 14.63 -2.04
CA SER A 172 -16.42 14.49 -3.48
C SER A 172 -17.00 13.11 -3.78
N LEU A 173 -18.14 13.06 -4.46
CA LEU A 173 -18.75 11.81 -4.94
C LEU A 173 -18.07 11.27 -6.20
N GLY A 174 -16.89 11.78 -6.56
CA GLY A 174 -16.06 11.28 -7.66
C GLY A 174 -15.48 9.90 -7.37
N PHE A 175 -15.11 9.18 -8.42
CA PHE A 175 -14.46 7.86 -8.29
C PHE A 175 -13.04 7.94 -7.69
N ALA A 176 -12.45 9.15 -7.65
CA ALA A 176 -11.14 9.42 -7.06
C ALA A 176 -11.06 10.87 -6.57
N VAL A 177 -10.31 11.10 -5.50
CA VAL A 177 -9.98 12.44 -5.00
C VAL A 177 -8.61 12.81 -5.58
N PRO A 178 -8.52 13.81 -6.50
CA PRO A 178 -7.24 14.24 -7.03
C PRO A 178 -6.43 15.00 -5.99
N LEU A 179 -5.14 14.78 -5.94
CA LEU A 179 -4.20 15.64 -5.22
C LEU A 179 -4.00 16.93 -6.03
N ARG A 180 -4.42 18.08 -5.51
CA ARG A 180 -4.19 19.39 -6.14
C ARG A 180 -2.97 20.05 -5.53
N LEU A 181 -1.82 19.87 -6.18
CA LEU A 181 -0.52 20.26 -5.66
C LEU A 181 -0.01 21.53 -6.35
N ARG A 182 0.32 22.57 -5.55
CA ARG A 182 0.99 23.77 -6.04
C ARG A 182 2.46 23.47 -6.35
N CYS A 183 2.88 23.77 -7.58
CA CYS A 183 4.24 23.63 -8.05
C CYS A 183 4.68 24.95 -8.71
N GLY A 184 5.35 25.83 -7.97
CA GLY A 184 5.60 27.21 -8.40
C GLY A 184 4.31 27.97 -8.64
N GLU A 185 4.14 28.54 -9.84
CA GLU A 185 2.92 29.23 -10.26
C GLU A 185 1.83 28.30 -10.80
N HIS A 186 2.11 27.02 -10.95
CA HIS A 186 1.20 26.02 -11.51
C HIS A 186 0.49 25.21 -10.42
N VAL A 187 -0.64 24.62 -10.81
CA VAL A 187 -1.37 23.64 -10.00
C VAL A 187 -1.44 22.35 -10.77
N LEU A 188 -0.86 21.30 -10.21
CA LEU A 188 -0.96 19.95 -10.73
C LEU A 188 -2.19 19.26 -10.16
N GLN A 189 -2.96 18.58 -10.99
CA GLN A 189 -4.00 17.66 -10.59
C GLN A 189 -3.49 16.23 -10.78
N LEU A 190 -3.24 15.52 -9.69
CA LEU A 190 -2.63 14.21 -9.69
C LEU A 190 -3.60 13.16 -9.15
N LEU A 191 -3.81 12.11 -9.90
CA LEU A 191 -4.55 10.92 -9.48
C LEU A 191 -3.57 9.88 -8.97
N THR A 192 -3.75 9.40 -7.74
CA THR A 192 -2.92 8.33 -7.19
C THR A 192 -3.46 6.97 -7.62
N THR A 193 -2.60 6.17 -8.25
CA THR A 193 -2.86 4.77 -8.52
C THR A 193 -1.98 3.90 -7.62
N LEU A 194 -2.51 2.75 -7.23
CA LEU A 194 -1.83 1.78 -6.38
C LEU A 194 -1.69 0.46 -7.11
N ALA A 195 -0.49 -0.11 -7.07
CA ALA A 195 -0.25 -1.44 -7.59
C ALA A 195 0.48 -2.30 -6.54
N HIS A 196 0.11 -3.59 -6.49
CA HIS A 196 0.71 -4.59 -5.61
C HIS A 196 1.41 -5.66 -6.43
N PHE A 197 2.43 -6.29 -5.86
CA PHE A 197 3.18 -7.37 -6.50
C PHE A 197 2.49 -8.71 -6.19
N GLY A 198 1.40 -9.01 -6.92
CA GLY A 198 0.46 -10.11 -6.63
C GLY A 198 1.03 -11.52 -6.75
N THR A 199 2.24 -11.71 -7.31
CA THR A 199 2.91 -13.02 -7.44
C THR A 199 4.09 -13.18 -6.50
N ALA A 200 4.25 -12.27 -5.53
CA ALA A 200 5.34 -12.33 -4.57
C ALA A 200 5.25 -13.61 -3.71
N VAL A 201 6.40 -14.24 -3.49
CA VAL A 201 6.56 -15.42 -2.61
C VAL A 201 7.35 -15.08 -1.35
N ASP A 202 7.81 -13.86 -1.22
CA ASP A 202 8.49 -13.29 -0.05
C ASP A 202 7.59 -12.26 0.62
N VAL A 203 7.54 -12.27 1.95
CA VAL A 203 6.67 -11.38 2.74
C VAL A 203 6.99 -9.92 2.49
N THR A 204 8.28 -9.55 2.50
CA THR A 204 8.70 -8.16 2.27
C THR A 204 8.23 -7.66 0.92
N VAL A 205 8.42 -8.47 -0.14
CA VAL A 205 8.01 -8.09 -1.52
C VAL A 205 6.49 -8.00 -1.63
N ALA A 206 5.74 -8.90 -0.99
CA ALA A 206 4.28 -8.89 -1.01
C ALA A 206 3.68 -7.65 -0.34
N GLU A 207 4.39 -7.04 0.61
CA GLU A 207 3.97 -5.86 1.36
C GLU A 207 4.40 -4.54 0.68
N LEU A 208 5.23 -4.60 -0.38
CA LEU A 208 5.56 -3.42 -1.16
C LEU A 208 4.39 -2.98 -2.03
N ARG A 209 4.22 -1.67 -2.15
CA ARG A 209 3.24 -1.03 -3.03
C ARG A 209 3.91 0.02 -3.90
N LEU A 210 3.56 0.02 -5.17
CA LEU A 210 3.84 1.14 -6.05
C LEU A 210 2.69 2.15 -5.93
N GLU A 211 3.01 3.40 -5.62
CA GLU A 211 2.10 4.53 -5.71
C GLU A 211 2.58 5.44 -6.85
N ALA A 212 1.76 5.62 -7.88
CA ALA A 212 2.06 6.50 -9.00
C ALA A 212 1.07 7.67 -9.04
N PHE A 213 1.59 8.88 -9.23
CA PHE A 213 0.82 10.12 -9.29
C PHE A 213 0.67 10.53 -10.76
N LEU A 214 -0.43 10.08 -11.36
CA LEU A 214 -0.72 10.30 -12.77
C LEU A 214 -1.47 11.61 -13.00
N PRO A 215 -1.31 12.28 -14.18
CA PRO A 215 -2.02 13.51 -14.46
C PRO A 215 -3.54 13.29 -14.51
N GLY A 216 -4.28 14.11 -13.78
CA GLY A 216 -5.75 14.12 -13.77
C GLY A 216 -6.37 14.96 -14.88
N ASP A 217 -5.56 15.77 -15.59
CA ASP A 217 -5.97 16.60 -16.72
C ASP A 217 -4.82 16.80 -17.73
N THR A 218 -5.18 17.30 -18.91
CA THR A 218 -4.23 17.52 -20.02
C THR A 218 -3.17 18.56 -19.67
N ALA A 219 -3.52 19.64 -18.96
CA ALA A 219 -2.58 20.69 -18.58
C ALA A 219 -1.50 20.15 -17.64
N THR A 220 -1.88 19.32 -16.68
CA THR A 220 -0.92 18.62 -15.81
C THR A 220 -0.02 17.66 -16.61
N ALA A 221 -0.58 16.92 -17.58
CA ALA A 221 0.21 16.01 -18.41
C ALA A 221 1.25 16.75 -19.25
N GLU A 222 0.87 17.85 -19.90
CA GLU A 222 1.76 18.69 -20.69
C GLU A 222 2.86 19.31 -19.84
N LEU A 223 2.51 19.83 -18.65
CA LEU A 223 3.48 20.42 -17.73
C LEU A 223 4.51 19.38 -17.28
N LEU A 224 4.06 18.21 -16.83
CA LEU A 224 4.95 17.13 -16.40
C LEU A 224 5.85 16.65 -17.55
N GLY A 225 5.30 16.54 -18.77
CA GLY A 225 6.08 16.17 -19.96
C GLY A 225 7.11 17.21 -20.37
N SER A 226 6.90 18.49 -20.04
CA SER A 226 7.83 19.59 -20.36
C SER A 226 8.96 19.74 -19.33
N LEU A 227 8.83 19.16 -18.13
CA LEU A 227 9.87 19.22 -17.11
C LEU A 227 11.07 18.37 -17.55
N ALA A 228 12.23 19.01 -17.70
CA ALA A 228 13.50 18.32 -17.96
C ALA A 228 13.98 17.63 -16.67
N LEU A 229 13.38 16.48 -16.34
CA LEU A 229 13.77 15.68 -15.18
C LEU A 229 14.93 14.75 -15.57
N PRO A 230 15.93 14.58 -14.69
CA PRO A 230 17.01 13.62 -14.94
C PRO A 230 16.40 12.20 -15.03
N ALA A 231 16.91 11.41 -15.98
CA ALA A 231 16.48 10.03 -16.20
C ALA A 231 17.03 9.09 -15.10
#